data_3f1e0c74c8a438903d347e425ae2c854
#
_entry.id   3f1e0c74c8a438903d347e425ae2c854
#
_cell.length_a   1.000
_cell.length_b   1.000
_cell.length_c   1.000
_cell.angle_alpha   90.00
_cell.angle_beta   90.00
_cell.angle_gamma   90.00
#
_symmetry.space_group_name_H-M   'P 1'
#
loop_
_entity.id
_entity.type
_entity.pdbx_description
1 polymer ?
#
loop_
_entity_poly.entity_id
_entity_poly.type
_entity_poly.pdbx_seq_one_letter_code
_entity_poly.pdbx_strand_id
1 'polypeptide(L)'
;MTIQQANQYFAALPDGFADPEQLGALLPASVQQVQFVGVAGTAGKTAVARLLTAILHAQGIRAGVYHAGCEPLAARIRVAGEPVDETLLCRAADALVAHEELPMQAAELAAAAYCFGEAGCTLAVVELPDAGLAAALPQMPVCAVTAVGPDGVSRSVERLAALAAGVMRKDAVCVTAPEQPKAVLSELVVAAAKAE
;
A
#
# COMPACT_ATOMS: atom_id res chain seq x y z
N MET A 1 4.75 21.06 9.67
CA MET A 1 3.63 21.75 8.96
C MET A 1 2.29 21.54 9.66
N THR A 2 1.23 22.25 9.26
CA THR A 2 -0.15 22.01 9.72
C THR A 2 -0.78 20.88 8.91
N ILE A 3 -1.88 20.28 9.41
CA ILE A 3 -2.62 19.24 8.69
C ILE A 3 -3.16 19.73 7.32
N GLN A 4 -3.57 21.00 7.25
CA GLN A 4 -4.00 21.60 5.99
C GLN A 4 -2.84 21.70 4.98
N GLN A 5 -1.65 22.10 5.43
CA GLN A 5 -0.45 22.15 4.59
C GLN A 5 -0.02 20.75 4.16
N ALA A 6 -0.08 19.75 5.04
CA ALA A 6 0.21 18.36 4.71
C ALA A 6 -0.74 17.83 3.62
N ASN A 7 -2.04 18.06 3.77
CA ASN A 7 -3.02 17.66 2.75
C ASN A 7 -2.80 18.37 1.40
N GLN A 8 -2.45 19.67 1.42
CA GLN A 8 -2.11 20.42 0.20
C GLN A 8 -0.83 19.88 -0.47
N TYR A 9 0.18 19.53 0.33
CA TYR A 9 1.42 18.93 -0.16
C TYR A 9 1.12 17.63 -0.92
N PHE A 10 0.46 16.66 -0.30
CA PHE A 10 0.14 15.40 -0.97
C PHE A 10 -0.74 15.58 -2.21
N ALA A 11 -1.71 16.48 -2.17
CA ALA A 11 -2.59 16.74 -3.31
C ALA A 11 -1.89 17.46 -4.50
N ALA A 12 -0.77 18.11 -4.26
CA ALA A 12 0.00 18.81 -5.29
C ALA A 12 1.07 17.94 -5.95
N LEU A 13 1.33 16.73 -5.41
CA LEU A 13 2.34 15.84 -5.96
C LEU A 13 1.93 15.29 -7.33
N PRO A 14 2.89 15.05 -8.23
CA PRO A 14 2.60 14.54 -9.56
C PRO A 14 2.09 13.09 -9.54
N ASP A 15 1.33 12.74 -10.56
CA ASP A 15 1.10 11.35 -10.89
C ASP A 15 2.35 10.74 -11.53
N GLY A 16 2.60 9.45 -11.30
CA GLY A 16 3.75 8.79 -11.92
C GLY A 16 4.10 7.46 -11.29
N PHE A 17 5.23 6.92 -11.72
CA PHE A 17 5.84 5.72 -11.14
C PHE A 17 7.06 6.13 -10.33
N ALA A 18 7.20 5.56 -9.15
CA ALA A 18 8.38 5.74 -8.31
C ALA A 18 9.30 4.53 -8.42
N ASP A 19 10.59 4.78 -8.22
CA ASP A 19 11.56 3.72 -7.98
C ASP A 19 11.37 3.19 -6.55
N PRO A 20 11.03 1.90 -6.37
CA PRO A 20 10.83 1.32 -5.05
C PRO A 20 12.07 1.35 -4.16
N GLU A 21 13.29 1.27 -4.73
CA GLU A 21 14.53 1.32 -3.94
C GLU A 21 14.72 2.72 -3.35
N GLN A 22 14.51 3.76 -4.15
CA GLN A 22 14.57 5.14 -3.68
C GLN A 22 13.52 5.40 -2.60
N LEU A 23 12.28 4.92 -2.82
CA LEU A 23 11.22 5.05 -1.84
C LEU A 23 11.55 4.33 -0.53
N GLY A 24 12.08 3.10 -0.62
CA GLY A 24 12.50 2.31 0.55
C GLY A 24 13.58 3.00 1.38
N ALA A 25 14.51 3.73 0.72
CA ALA A 25 15.56 4.49 1.39
C ALA A 25 15.04 5.69 2.20
N LEU A 26 13.85 6.18 1.91
CA LEU A 26 13.22 7.29 2.65
C LEU A 26 12.46 6.81 3.90
N LEU A 27 12.22 5.51 4.05
CA LEU A 27 11.47 4.98 5.18
C LEU A 27 12.33 4.99 6.45
N PRO A 28 11.79 5.49 7.60
CA PRO A 28 12.53 5.50 8.85
C PRO A 28 12.78 4.09 9.39
N ALA A 29 13.78 3.95 10.26
CA ALA A 29 14.15 2.67 10.85
C ALA A 29 12.99 1.99 11.61
N SER A 30 12.05 2.75 12.16
CA SER A 30 10.86 2.23 12.84
C SER A 30 9.99 1.36 11.93
N VAL A 31 10.00 1.60 10.62
CA VAL A 31 9.24 0.82 9.63
C VAL A 31 9.78 -0.60 9.46
N GLN A 32 11.06 -0.84 9.76
CA GLN A 32 11.70 -2.15 9.64
C GLN A 32 11.07 -3.23 10.53
N GLN A 33 10.35 -2.82 11.58
CA GLN A 33 9.69 -3.74 12.50
C GLN A 33 8.21 -4.02 12.14
N VAL A 34 7.69 -3.35 11.12
CA VAL A 34 6.32 -3.52 10.65
C VAL A 34 6.26 -4.60 9.59
N GLN A 35 5.42 -5.61 9.80
CA GLN A 35 5.06 -6.56 8.77
C GLN A 35 3.91 -6.01 7.93
N PHE A 36 4.07 -6.00 6.62
CA PHE A 36 3.04 -5.49 5.71
C PHE A 36 2.25 -6.63 5.06
N VAL A 37 0.97 -6.39 4.84
CA VAL A 37 0.12 -7.19 3.96
C VAL A 37 -0.28 -6.30 2.80
N GLY A 38 0.27 -6.58 1.62
CA GLY A 38 -0.05 -5.83 0.40
C GLY A 38 -1.35 -6.32 -0.23
N VAL A 39 -2.24 -5.40 -0.62
CA VAL A 39 -3.50 -5.72 -1.30
C VAL A 39 -3.53 -5.04 -2.67
N ALA A 40 -3.48 -5.84 -3.72
CA ALA A 40 -3.52 -5.39 -5.12
C ALA A 40 -4.78 -5.93 -5.85
N GLY A 41 -5.00 -5.47 -7.08
CA GLY A 41 -6.13 -5.86 -7.93
C GLY A 41 -6.91 -4.65 -8.46
N THR A 42 -7.97 -4.88 -9.23
CA THR A 42 -8.78 -3.78 -9.80
C THR A 42 -10.03 -3.49 -8.97
N ALA A 43 -10.62 -4.48 -8.31
CA ALA A 43 -11.84 -4.33 -7.52
C ALA A 43 -11.73 -5.05 -6.17
N GLY A 44 -12.33 -4.48 -5.11
CA GLY A 44 -12.43 -5.11 -3.79
C GLY A 44 -11.25 -4.88 -2.85
N LYS A 45 -10.19 -4.18 -3.26
CA LYS A 45 -9.00 -3.90 -2.42
C LYS A 45 -9.37 -3.28 -1.07
N THR A 46 -10.10 -2.17 -1.09
CA THR A 46 -10.50 -1.44 0.13
C THR A 46 -11.37 -2.29 1.06
N ALA A 47 -12.29 -3.09 0.49
CA ALA A 47 -13.12 -3.99 1.27
C ALA A 47 -12.27 -5.06 1.98
N VAL A 48 -11.34 -5.69 1.26
CA VAL A 48 -10.41 -6.69 1.83
C VAL A 48 -9.53 -6.06 2.91
N ALA A 49 -8.93 -4.89 2.65
CA ALA A 49 -8.07 -4.21 3.61
C ALA A 49 -8.82 -3.85 4.91
N ARG A 50 -10.04 -3.32 4.80
CA ARG A 50 -10.87 -2.97 5.95
C ARG A 50 -11.32 -4.19 6.76
N LEU A 51 -11.77 -5.25 6.08
CA LEU A 51 -12.21 -6.50 6.76
C LEU A 51 -11.03 -7.16 7.48
N LEU A 52 -9.89 -7.29 6.81
CA LEU A 52 -8.70 -7.87 7.42
C LEU A 52 -8.25 -7.07 8.64
N THR A 53 -8.22 -5.74 8.55
CA THR A 53 -7.84 -4.89 9.68
C THR A 53 -8.84 -4.99 10.83
N ALA A 54 -10.14 -5.09 10.55
CA ALA A 54 -11.16 -5.28 11.57
C ALA A 54 -10.98 -6.63 12.31
N ILE A 55 -10.64 -7.70 11.58
CA ILE A 55 -10.34 -9.02 12.18
C ILE A 55 -9.10 -8.93 13.07
N LEU A 56 -8.02 -8.29 12.60
CA LEU A 56 -6.80 -8.11 13.37
C LEU A 56 -7.05 -7.30 14.65
N HIS A 57 -7.82 -6.24 14.54
CA HIS A 57 -8.22 -5.43 15.70
C HIS A 57 -9.04 -6.23 16.71
N ALA A 58 -9.99 -7.05 16.25
CA ALA A 58 -10.79 -7.93 17.11
C ALA A 58 -9.94 -8.98 17.85
N GLN A 59 -8.75 -9.33 17.32
CA GLN A 59 -7.76 -10.20 17.97
C GLN A 59 -6.80 -9.43 18.89
N GLY A 60 -7.02 -8.14 19.12
CA GLY A 60 -6.15 -7.30 19.94
C GLY A 60 -4.83 -6.90 19.28
N ILE A 61 -4.68 -7.12 17.97
CA ILE A 61 -3.47 -6.74 17.23
C ILE A 61 -3.53 -5.25 16.90
N ARG A 62 -2.49 -4.51 17.28
CA ARG A 62 -2.33 -3.11 16.91
C ARG A 62 -1.90 -3.01 15.45
N ALA A 63 -2.86 -3.06 14.55
CA ALA A 63 -2.64 -3.01 13.12
C ALA A 63 -2.88 -1.61 12.55
N GLY A 64 -2.08 -1.26 11.53
CA GLY A 64 -2.31 -0.12 10.66
C GLY A 64 -3.10 -0.52 9.41
N VAL A 65 -3.81 0.43 8.80
CA VAL A 65 -4.37 0.28 7.46
C VAL A 65 -4.23 1.56 6.66
N TYR A 66 -3.80 1.41 5.41
CA TYR A 66 -3.84 2.47 4.40
C TYR A 66 -4.66 2.00 3.21
N HIS A 67 -5.57 2.85 2.76
CA HIS A 67 -6.32 2.64 1.53
C HIS A 67 -6.20 3.83 0.60
N ALA A 68 -6.12 3.55 -0.69
CA ALA A 68 -6.16 4.55 -1.72
C ALA A 68 -7.58 5.15 -1.82
N GLY A 69 -7.68 6.40 -2.23
CA GLY A 69 -8.97 7.06 -2.37
C GLY A 69 -8.82 8.55 -2.59
N CYS A 70 -9.96 9.24 -2.68
CA CYS A 70 -10.02 10.67 -2.90
C CYS A 70 -10.20 11.47 -1.59
N GLU A 71 -10.44 10.79 -0.47
CA GLU A 71 -10.55 11.45 0.83
C GLU A 71 -9.19 12.00 1.28
N PRO A 72 -9.16 12.98 2.20
CA PRO A 72 -7.91 13.46 2.79
C PRO A 72 -7.07 12.29 3.36
N LEU A 73 -5.76 12.35 3.21
CA LEU A 73 -4.86 11.26 3.58
C LEU A 73 -5.03 10.83 5.05
N ALA A 74 -5.27 11.78 5.95
CA ALA A 74 -5.55 11.51 7.36
C ALA A 74 -6.74 10.57 7.60
N ALA A 75 -7.74 10.58 6.73
CA ALA A 75 -8.91 9.68 6.82
C ALA A 75 -8.61 8.28 6.26
N ARG A 76 -7.61 8.18 5.38
CA ARG A 76 -7.22 6.94 4.67
C ARG A 76 -6.16 6.13 5.40
N ILE A 77 -5.48 6.73 6.38
CA ILE A 77 -4.52 6.06 7.26
C ILE A 77 -5.19 5.88 8.62
N ARG A 78 -5.26 4.65 9.10
CA ARG A 78 -5.81 4.35 10.42
C ARG A 78 -4.86 3.46 11.22
N VAL A 79 -4.84 3.66 12.53
CA VAL A 79 -4.05 2.86 13.48
C VAL A 79 -4.98 2.33 14.56
N ALA A 80 -4.98 1.03 14.79
CA ALA A 80 -5.86 0.38 15.77
C ALA A 80 -7.34 0.75 15.63
N GLY A 81 -7.81 0.90 14.38
CA GLY A 81 -9.19 1.24 14.07
C GLY A 81 -9.52 2.74 14.06
N GLU A 82 -8.65 3.60 14.60
CA GLU A 82 -8.85 5.05 14.65
C GLU A 82 -8.08 5.78 13.53
N PRO A 83 -8.55 6.93 13.04
CA PRO A 83 -7.77 7.77 12.14
C PRO A 83 -6.38 8.05 12.72
N VAL A 84 -5.38 8.19 11.85
CA VAL A 84 -4.03 8.55 12.28
C VAL A 84 -4.02 9.90 13.01
N ASP A 85 -3.18 10.02 14.03
CA ASP A 85 -2.94 11.30 14.70
C ASP A 85 -2.42 12.34 13.71
N GLU A 86 -3.05 13.51 13.67
CA GLU A 86 -2.71 14.58 12.72
C GLU A 86 -1.28 15.07 12.89
N THR A 87 -0.78 15.12 14.12
CA THR A 87 0.61 15.52 14.40
C THR A 87 1.59 14.53 13.80
N LEU A 88 1.25 13.24 13.87
CA LEU A 88 2.08 12.18 13.30
C LEU A 88 2.10 12.25 11.77
N LEU A 89 0.96 12.49 11.12
CA LEU A 89 0.89 12.69 9.68
C LEU A 89 1.66 13.96 9.25
N CYS A 90 1.57 15.05 10.01
CA CYS A 90 2.35 16.26 9.75
C CYS A 90 3.87 15.99 9.80
N ARG A 91 4.34 15.20 10.78
CA ARG A 91 5.74 14.78 10.86
C ARG A 91 6.16 13.93 9.66
N ALA A 92 5.31 13.00 9.21
CA ALA A 92 5.55 12.22 8.01
C ALA A 92 5.69 13.14 6.78
N ALA A 93 4.79 14.10 6.62
CA ALA A 93 4.85 15.07 5.53
C ALA A 93 6.10 15.97 5.59
N ASP A 94 6.49 16.43 6.80
CA ASP A 94 7.73 17.19 7.00
C ASP A 94 8.98 16.39 6.58
N ALA A 95 8.98 15.07 6.81
CA ALA A 95 10.08 14.21 6.39
C ALA A 95 10.16 14.02 4.87
N LEU A 96 9.04 14.14 4.16
CA LEU A 96 8.94 13.89 2.72
C LEU A 96 9.00 15.17 1.87
N VAL A 97 8.77 16.35 2.47
CA VAL A 97 8.64 17.62 1.74
C VAL A 97 9.87 18.00 0.90
N ALA A 98 11.05 17.50 1.25
CA ALA A 98 12.27 17.71 0.46
C ALA A 98 12.31 16.89 -0.85
N HIS A 99 11.33 16.02 -1.08
CA HIS A 99 11.25 15.09 -2.21
C HIS A 99 9.99 15.38 -3.05
N GLU A 100 9.89 16.62 -3.57
CA GLU A 100 8.74 17.07 -4.36
C GLU A 100 8.56 16.32 -5.69
N GLU A 101 9.58 15.61 -6.15
CA GLU A 101 9.54 14.75 -7.34
C GLU A 101 8.85 13.39 -7.09
N LEU A 102 8.58 13.03 -5.84
CA LEU A 102 7.90 11.76 -5.55
C LEU A 102 6.49 11.77 -6.13
N PRO A 103 6.08 10.71 -6.85
CA PRO A 103 4.69 10.53 -7.24
C PRO A 103 3.78 10.43 -6.01
N MET A 104 2.58 10.99 -6.13
CA MET A 104 1.61 11.08 -5.04
C MET A 104 1.38 9.72 -4.33
N GLN A 105 1.17 8.63 -5.09
CA GLN A 105 0.92 7.31 -4.51
C GLN A 105 2.10 6.79 -3.71
N ALA A 106 3.32 7.06 -4.14
CA ALA A 106 4.53 6.67 -3.43
C ALA A 106 4.71 7.48 -2.14
N ALA A 107 4.52 8.80 -2.21
CA ALA A 107 4.59 9.66 -1.03
C ALA A 107 3.52 9.33 0.01
N GLU A 108 2.30 9.02 -0.42
CA GLU A 108 1.22 8.58 0.47
C GLU A 108 1.53 7.25 1.16
N LEU A 109 2.08 6.27 0.41
CA LEU A 109 2.52 5.00 0.97
C LEU A 109 3.66 5.19 1.98
N ALA A 110 4.65 6.03 1.65
CA ALA A 110 5.74 6.36 2.57
C ALA A 110 5.24 7.03 3.86
N ALA A 111 4.31 7.99 3.73
CA ALA A 111 3.69 8.63 4.89
C ALA A 111 2.90 7.63 5.75
N ALA A 112 2.15 6.72 5.13
CA ALA A 112 1.43 5.68 5.85
C ALA A 112 2.39 4.73 6.58
N ALA A 113 3.43 4.26 5.91
CA ALA A 113 4.46 3.41 6.51
C ALA A 113 5.17 4.12 7.68
N TYR A 114 5.54 5.39 7.50
CA TYR A 114 6.10 6.23 8.57
C TYR A 114 5.15 6.25 9.79
N CYS A 115 3.88 6.54 9.56
CA CYS A 115 2.89 6.60 10.64
C CYS A 115 2.75 5.25 11.37
N PHE A 116 2.78 4.14 10.65
CA PHE A 116 2.66 2.80 11.25
C PHE A 116 3.89 2.46 12.11
N GLY A 117 5.10 2.75 11.61
CA GLY A 117 6.33 2.54 12.37
C GLY A 117 6.36 3.36 13.65
N GLU A 118 6.10 4.67 13.56
CA GLU A 118 6.11 5.58 14.70
C GLU A 118 4.97 5.34 15.70
N ALA A 119 3.81 4.84 15.23
CA ALA A 119 2.72 4.42 16.09
C ALA A 119 2.94 3.07 16.76
N GLY A 120 4.04 2.37 16.46
CA GLY A 120 4.35 1.05 17.04
C GLY A 120 3.43 -0.05 16.54
N CYS A 121 2.95 0.03 15.28
CA CYS A 121 2.25 -1.08 14.67
C CYS A 121 3.21 -2.24 14.42
N THR A 122 2.79 -3.45 14.73
CA THR A 122 3.55 -4.67 14.38
C THR A 122 3.13 -5.23 13.02
N LEU A 123 1.93 -4.88 12.55
CA LEU A 123 1.36 -5.29 11.28
C LEU A 123 0.61 -4.13 10.63
N ALA A 124 0.70 -4.02 9.31
CA ALA A 124 -0.06 -3.03 8.55
C ALA A 124 -0.61 -3.64 7.25
N VAL A 125 -1.86 -3.34 6.93
CA VAL A 125 -2.50 -3.72 5.67
C VAL A 125 -2.47 -2.50 4.75
N VAL A 126 -1.88 -2.64 3.57
CA VAL A 126 -1.71 -1.53 2.64
C VAL A 126 -2.35 -1.86 1.29
N GLU A 127 -3.24 -1.00 0.86
CA GLU A 127 -3.78 -1.02 -0.49
C GLU A 127 -2.76 -0.44 -1.46
N LEU A 128 -2.41 -1.19 -2.50
CA LEU A 128 -1.40 -0.83 -3.48
C LEU A 128 -2.05 -0.64 -4.86
N PRO A 129 -2.40 0.61 -5.23
CA PRO A 129 -2.86 0.92 -6.60
C PRO A 129 -1.76 0.67 -7.63
N ASP A 130 -0.53 1.02 -7.28
CA ASP A 130 0.70 0.56 -7.96
C ASP A 130 1.33 -0.55 -7.11
N ALA A 131 1.12 -1.79 -7.53
CA ALA A 131 1.60 -2.95 -6.80
C ALA A 131 3.14 -3.08 -6.82
N GLY A 132 3.82 -2.43 -7.75
CA GLY A 132 5.29 -2.37 -7.80
C GLY A 132 5.89 -1.69 -6.58
N LEU A 133 5.15 -0.77 -5.94
CA LEU A 133 5.58 -0.10 -4.71
C LEU A 133 5.72 -1.06 -3.51
N ALA A 134 5.18 -2.28 -3.62
CA ALA A 134 5.40 -3.33 -2.63
C ALA A 134 6.89 -3.55 -2.33
N ALA A 135 7.75 -3.43 -3.34
CA ALA A 135 9.19 -3.64 -3.19
C ALA A 135 9.89 -2.61 -2.29
N ALA A 136 9.28 -1.45 -2.06
CA ALA A 136 9.78 -0.44 -1.12
C ALA A 136 9.59 -0.83 0.36
N LEU A 137 8.64 -1.72 0.65
CA LEU A 137 8.31 -2.08 2.03
C LEU A 137 9.27 -3.16 2.56
N PRO A 138 9.79 -3.04 3.78
CA PRO A 138 10.87 -3.90 4.26
C PRO A 138 10.46 -5.38 4.44
N GLN A 139 9.27 -5.63 4.98
CA GLN A 139 8.79 -6.97 5.27
C GLN A 139 7.34 -7.12 4.79
N MET A 140 7.12 -8.00 3.82
CA MET A 140 5.76 -8.31 3.33
C MET A 140 5.61 -9.82 3.13
N PRO A 141 5.38 -10.57 4.24
CA PRO A 141 5.27 -12.02 4.21
C PRO A 141 4.00 -12.53 3.52
N VAL A 142 3.00 -11.67 3.37
CA VAL A 142 1.71 -12.01 2.75
C VAL A 142 1.28 -10.91 1.80
N CYS A 143 0.79 -11.29 0.65
CA CYS A 143 0.09 -10.38 -0.26
C CYS A 143 -1.24 -10.99 -0.74
N ALA A 144 -2.17 -10.13 -1.11
CA ALA A 144 -3.47 -10.52 -1.64
C ALA A 144 -3.71 -9.86 -3.01
N VAL A 145 -4.11 -10.65 -3.99
CA VAL A 145 -4.59 -10.15 -5.28
C VAL A 145 -6.10 -10.36 -5.33
N THR A 146 -6.84 -9.27 -5.19
CA THR A 146 -8.32 -9.27 -5.30
C THR A 146 -8.74 -9.45 -6.77
N ALA A 147 -10.01 -9.33 -7.08
CA ALA A 147 -10.48 -9.50 -8.45
C ALA A 147 -9.72 -8.57 -9.42
N VAL A 148 -9.22 -9.14 -10.52
CA VAL A 148 -8.60 -8.42 -11.63
C VAL A 148 -9.51 -8.52 -12.84
N GLY A 149 -9.98 -7.38 -13.30
CA GLY A 149 -10.89 -7.28 -14.45
C GLY A 149 -10.83 -5.87 -15.05
N PRO A 150 -11.66 -5.57 -16.07
CA PRO A 150 -11.67 -4.27 -16.72
C PRO A 150 -11.86 -3.13 -15.71
N ASP A 151 -10.98 -2.13 -15.80
CA ASP A 151 -10.97 -0.96 -14.88
C ASP A 151 -11.67 0.28 -15.50
N GLY A 152 -12.31 0.14 -16.65
CA GLY A 152 -12.92 1.25 -17.40
C GLY A 152 -11.92 2.16 -18.11
N VAL A 153 -10.63 1.91 -18.01
CA VAL A 153 -9.53 2.65 -18.63
C VAL A 153 -8.84 1.74 -19.63
N SER A 154 -9.38 1.46 -20.75
CA SER A 154 -8.84 0.76 -21.95
C SER A 154 -7.56 -0.10 -21.81
N ARG A 155 -7.31 -0.71 -20.64
CA ARG A 155 -6.20 -1.62 -20.41
C ARG A 155 -6.64 -3.05 -20.61
N SER A 156 -5.82 -3.88 -21.25
CA SER A 156 -6.11 -5.31 -21.33
C SER A 156 -6.04 -5.97 -19.95
N VAL A 157 -6.82 -7.05 -19.78
CA VAL A 157 -6.84 -7.81 -18.51
C VAL A 157 -5.45 -8.37 -18.18
N GLU A 158 -4.68 -8.76 -19.19
CA GLU A 158 -3.29 -9.25 -19.05
C GLU A 158 -2.38 -8.16 -18.48
N ARG A 159 -2.52 -6.92 -18.98
CA ARG A 159 -1.73 -5.80 -18.46
C ARG A 159 -2.11 -5.46 -17.01
N LEU A 160 -3.40 -5.50 -16.69
CA LEU A 160 -3.87 -5.31 -15.32
C LEU A 160 -3.39 -6.43 -14.38
N ALA A 161 -3.36 -7.67 -14.89
CA ALA A 161 -2.82 -8.81 -14.15
C ALA A 161 -1.32 -8.65 -13.87
N ALA A 162 -0.55 -8.25 -14.88
CA ALA A 162 0.89 -7.99 -14.73
C ALA A 162 1.16 -6.87 -13.72
N LEU A 163 0.35 -5.79 -13.74
CA LEU A 163 0.45 -4.73 -12.74
C LEU A 163 0.12 -5.25 -11.33
N ALA A 164 -0.96 -6.00 -11.16
CA ALA A 164 -1.34 -6.56 -9.86
C ALA A 164 -0.31 -7.57 -9.33
N ALA A 165 0.33 -8.33 -10.23
CA ALA A 165 1.38 -9.29 -9.89
C ALA A 165 2.64 -8.63 -9.30
N GLY A 166 2.83 -7.33 -9.51
CA GLY A 166 3.93 -6.56 -8.89
C GLY A 166 3.93 -6.56 -7.36
N VAL A 167 2.82 -6.98 -6.72
CA VAL A 167 2.78 -7.15 -5.27
C VAL A 167 3.56 -8.38 -4.79
N MET A 168 3.87 -9.32 -5.67
CA MET A 168 4.53 -10.58 -5.30
C MET A 168 6.00 -10.35 -4.97
N ARG A 169 6.43 -10.96 -3.90
CA ARG A 169 7.81 -10.88 -3.42
C ARG A 169 8.33 -12.28 -3.10
N LYS A 170 9.65 -12.40 -3.14
CA LYS A 170 10.34 -13.61 -2.71
C LYS A 170 9.92 -13.99 -1.28
N ASP A 171 9.70 -15.27 -1.07
CA ASP A 171 9.31 -15.86 0.22
C ASP A 171 7.95 -15.35 0.78
N ALA A 172 7.15 -14.64 -0.03
CA ALA A 172 5.82 -14.19 0.39
C ALA A 172 4.73 -15.19 -0.03
N VAL A 173 3.73 -15.37 0.82
CA VAL A 173 2.51 -16.10 0.48
C VAL A 173 1.56 -15.16 -0.27
N CYS A 174 1.22 -15.51 -1.51
CA CYS A 174 0.23 -14.77 -2.28
C CYS A 174 -1.13 -15.48 -2.25
N VAL A 175 -2.15 -14.75 -1.79
CA VAL A 175 -3.56 -15.20 -1.81
C VAL A 175 -4.27 -14.48 -2.95
N THR A 176 -4.96 -15.22 -3.82
CA THR A 176 -5.73 -14.62 -4.91
C THR A 176 -7.23 -14.92 -4.80
N ALA A 177 -8.06 -14.06 -5.35
CA ALA A 177 -9.49 -14.32 -5.47
C ALA A 177 -9.75 -15.63 -6.25
N PRO A 178 -10.74 -16.45 -5.84
CA PRO A 178 -10.94 -17.80 -6.40
C PRO A 178 -11.38 -17.80 -7.88
N GLU A 179 -12.08 -16.76 -8.32
CA GLU A 179 -12.68 -16.68 -9.67
C GLU A 179 -11.90 -15.73 -10.59
N GLN A 180 -10.58 -15.80 -10.58
CA GLN A 180 -9.77 -15.02 -11.51
C GLN A 180 -9.91 -15.56 -12.95
N PRO A 181 -9.93 -14.66 -13.96
CA PRO A 181 -9.80 -15.07 -15.36
C PRO A 181 -8.51 -15.89 -15.59
N LYS A 182 -8.55 -16.85 -16.53
CA LYS A 182 -7.38 -17.70 -16.81
C LYS A 182 -6.12 -16.90 -17.17
N ALA A 183 -6.28 -15.82 -17.94
CA ALA A 183 -5.17 -14.92 -18.28
C ALA A 183 -4.52 -14.32 -17.02
N VAL A 184 -5.35 -13.90 -16.04
CA VAL A 184 -4.87 -13.37 -14.77
C VAL A 184 -4.08 -14.43 -13.99
N LEU A 185 -4.65 -15.65 -13.84
CA LEU A 185 -3.97 -16.74 -13.16
C LEU A 185 -2.62 -17.09 -13.80
N SER A 186 -2.56 -17.08 -15.14
CA SER A 186 -1.31 -17.33 -15.86
C SER A 186 -0.24 -16.29 -15.53
N GLU A 187 -0.58 -15.00 -15.52
CA GLU A 187 0.35 -13.93 -15.15
C GLU A 187 0.80 -14.04 -13.70
N LEU A 188 -0.12 -14.34 -12.78
CA LEU A 188 0.21 -14.50 -11.37
C LEU A 188 1.16 -15.68 -11.13
N VAL A 189 0.96 -16.82 -11.82
CA VAL A 189 1.86 -17.98 -11.74
C VAL A 189 3.25 -17.64 -12.28
N VAL A 190 3.32 -16.94 -13.42
CA VAL A 190 4.61 -16.50 -14.00
C VAL A 190 5.34 -15.54 -13.05
N ALA A 191 4.61 -14.62 -12.42
CA ALA A 191 5.20 -13.68 -11.46
C ALA A 191 5.70 -14.40 -10.19
N ALA A 192 4.93 -15.35 -9.68
CA ALA A 192 5.33 -16.16 -8.53
C ALA A 192 6.63 -16.94 -8.82
N ALA A 193 6.71 -17.60 -9.99
CA ALA A 193 7.92 -18.32 -10.40
C ALA A 193 9.16 -17.42 -10.59
N LYS A 194 8.97 -16.14 -10.89
CA LYS A 194 10.08 -15.17 -11.00
C LYS A 194 10.51 -14.59 -9.64
N ALA A 195 9.63 -14.64 -8.65
CA ALA A 195 9.92 -14.15 -7.30
C ALA A 195 10.67 -15.17 -6.43
N GLU A 196 10.73 -16.46 -6.86
CA GLU A 196 11.54 -17.51 -6.20
C GLU A 196 13.06 -17.25 -6.40
#